data_601cbd92c09fa61915d957d38f6b6279
#
_entry.id   601cbd92c09fa61915d957d38f6b6279
#
_cell.length_a   1.000
_cell.length_b   1.000
_cell.length_c   1.000
_cell.angle_alpha   90.00
_cell.angle_beta   90.00
_cell.angle_gamma   90.00
#
_symmetry.space_group_name_H-M   'P 1'
#
loop_
_entity.id
_entity.type
_entity.pdbx_description
1 polymer ?
#
loop_
_entity_poly.entity_id
_entity_poly.type
_entity_poly.pdbx_seq_one_letter_code
_entity_poly.pdbx_strand_id
1 'polypeptide(L)'
;ILYVFNIASVVIYLLLLFLVSRVKHMERWMLVPFAAVLVHVLLCNLCLGWGYGFSLYGFMLIPVIYYIACIHMKSRIGVVTSSVLGIFDLLVIVHSASSAGEINKLPGMSNHEMLVIFAINVAICTIFLMAYSAYFVVAIRSATNVLEERNDELDFMVHYDALTNMRNRQNMDEIFEEYECY
;
A
#
# COMPACT_ATOMS: atom_id res chain seq x y z
N ILE A 1 23.84 13.04 15.51
CA ILE A 1 23.43 12.98 14.08
C ILE A 1 22.03 12.40 14.00
N LEU A 2 21.76 11.19 14.53
CA LEU A 2 20.45 10.51 14.45
C LEU A 2 19.30 11.34 15.04
N TYR A 3 19.52 12.01 16.18
CA TYR A 3 18.51 12.87 16.81
C TYR A 3 18.09 14.04 15.90
N VAL A 4 19.06 14.74 15.30
CA VAL A 4 18.80 15.85 14.38
C VAL A 4 18.06 15.33 13.13
N PHE A 5 18.47 14.16 12.63
CA PHE A 5 17.82 13.52 11.49
C PHE A 5 16.37 13.14 11.79
N ASN A 6 16.07 12.58 12.97
CA ASN A 6 14.70 12.24 13.36
C ASN A 6 13.80 13.48 13.44
N ILE A 7 14.29 14.58 14.01
CA ILE A 7 13.55 15.85 14.05
C ILE A 7 13.29 16.36 12.62
N ALA A 8 14.32 16.36 11.76
CA ALA A 8 14.17 16.76 10.37
C ALA A 8 13.15 15.89 9.62
N SER A 9 13.16 14.58 9.86
CA SER A 9 12.20 13.65 9.26
C SER A 9 10.77 13.95 9.69
N VAL A 10 10.52 14.25 10.96
CA VAL A 10 9.18 14.65 11.44
C VAL A 10 8.71 15.92 10.72
N VAL A 11 9.57 16.92 10.58
CA VAL A 11 9.24 18.15 9.85
C VAL A 11 8.93 17.85 8.38
N ILE A 12 9.74 17.00 7.73
CA ILE A 12 9.52 16.59 6.34
C ILE A 12 8.17 15.87 6.20
N TYR A 13 7.82 14.93 7.09
CA TYR A 13 6.55 14.23 7.04
C TYR A 13 5.34 15.15 7.24
N LEU A 14 5.44 16.12 8.16
CA LEU A 14 4.39 17.12 8.35
C LEU A 14 4.23 18.03 7.12
N LEU A 15 5.33 18.44 6.49
CA LEU A 15 5.30 19.20 5.26
C LEU A 15 4.71 18.40 4.09
N LEU A 16 5.08 17.13 3.95
CA LEU A 16 4.51 16.23 2.95
C LEU A 16 3.01 16.03 3.16
N LEU A 17 2.56 15.85 4.40
CA LEU A 17 1.14 15.74 4.74
C LEU A 17 0.37 17.00 4.34
N PHE A 18 0.93 18.17 4.61
CA PHE A 18 0.33 19.45 4.21
C PHE A 18 0.31 19.64 2.69
N LEU A 19 1.40 19.29 1.99
CA LEU A 19 1.51 19.40 0.54
C LEU A 19 0.54 18.44 -0.17
N VAL A 20 0.41 17.20 0.29
CA VAL A 20 -0.49 16.19 -0.28
C VAL A 20 -1.93 16.70 -0.29
N SER A 21 -2.37 17.45 0.75
CA SER A 21 -3.72 18.03 0.81
C SER A 21 -3.95 19.19 -0.19
N ARG A 22 -2.90 19.75 -0.79
CA ARG A 22 -2.97 20.94 -1.67
C ARG A 22 -2.66 20.67 -3.15
N VAL A 23 -2.09 19.52 -3.49
CA VAL A 23 -1.60 19.25 -4.85
C VAL A 23 -2.68 18.57 -5.69
N LYS A 24 -3.01 19.15 -6.86
CA LYS A 24 -3.99 18.61 -7.82
C LYS A 24 -3.56 17.29 -8.49
N HIS A 25 -2.27 17.01 -8.59
CA HIS A 25 -1.70 15.80 -9.19
C HIS A 25 -1.06 14.91 -8.11
N MET A 26 -1.88 14.41 -7.22
CA MET A 26 -1.47 13.59 -6.09
C MET A 26 -0.68 12.32 -6.49
N GLU A 27 -0.97 11.80 -7.68
CA GLU A 27 -0.42 10.54 -8.20
C GLU A 27 1.11 10.50 -8.24
N ARG A 28 1.76 11.61 -8.64
CA ARG A 28 3.22 11.69 -8.77
C ARG A 28 3.94 11.91 -7.44
N TRP A 29 3.26 12.56 -6.49
CA TRP A 29 3.85 12.94 -5.21
C TRP A 29 3.68 11.88 -4.13
N MET A 30 2.79 10.90 -4.34
CA MET A 30 2.54 9.85 -3.36
C MET A 30 3.75 8.94 -3.08
N LEU A 31 4.65 8.77 -4.05
CA LEU A 31 5.87 7.97 -3.86
C LEU A 31 6.93 8.67 -3.01
N VAL A 32 6.88 9.99 -2.88
CA VAL A 32 7.87 10.77 -2.11
C VAL A 32 7.85 10.40 -0.60
N PRO A 33 6.69 10.34 0.08
CA PRO A 33 6.64 9.88 1.48
C PRO A 33 7.23 8.50 1.68
N PHE A 34 6.98 7.56 0.75
CA PHE A 34 7.52 6.20 0.84
C PHE A 34 9.03 6.18 0.68
N ALA A 35 9.57 6.91 -0.30
CA ALA A 35 11.02 7.05 -0.46
C ALA A 35 11.65 7.67 0.79
N ALA A 36 11.02 8.67 1.40
CA ALA A 36 11.48 9.29 2.63
C ALA A 36 11.51 8.29 3.81
N VAL A 37 10.47 7.45 3.95
CA VAL A 37 10.45 6.39 4.98
C VAL A 37 11.53 5.34 4.73
N LEU A 38 11.73 4.90 3.48
CA LEU A 38 12.80 3.93 3.15
C LEU A 38 14.19 4.49 3.47
N VAL A 39 14.45 5.75 3.14
CA VAL A 39 15.70 6.43 3.52
C VAL A 39 15.84 6.50 5.04
N HIS A 40 14.76 6.79 5.75
CA HIS A 40 14.77 6.82 7.21
C HIS A 40 15.10 5.45 7.81
N VAL A 41 14.44 4.39 7.33
CA VAL A 41 14.71 3.00 7.73
C VAL A 41 16.17 2.63 7.48
N LEU A 42 16.68 2.94 6.29
CA LEU A 42 18.08 2.70 5.94
C LEU A 42 19.04 3.38 6.92
N LEU A 43 18.83 4.66 7.19
CA LEU A 43 19.70 5.43 8.11
C LEU A 43 19.61 4.91 9.55
N CYS A 44 18.42 4.57 10.03
CA CYS A 44 18.26 3.94 11.34
C CYS A 44 19.00 2.60 11.42
N ASN A 45 18.89 1.75 10.40
CA ASN A 45 19.59 0.47 10.38
C ASN A 45 21.12 0.63 10.31
N LEU A 46 21.62 1.60 9.54
CA LEU A 46 23.06 1.88 9.46
C LEU A 46 23.62 2.44 10.78
N CYS A 47 22.83 3.24 11.50
CA CYS A 47 23.27 3.86 12.74
C CYS A 47 23.10 2.97 13.98
N LEU A 48 22.02 2.21 14.04
CA LEU A 48 21.60 1.44 15.22
C LEU A 48 21.79 -0.07 15.04
N GLY A 49 21.79 -0.53 13.78
CA GLY A 49 21.85 -1.94 13.44
C GLY A 49 20.47 -2.62 13.44
N TRP A 50 20.50 -3.90 13.07
CA TRP A 50 19.30 -4.73 12.89
C TRP A 50 18.49 -4.97 14.19
N GLY A 51 19.17 -5.07 15.32
CA GLY A 51 18.60 -5.50 16.60
C GLY A 51 17.45 -4.66 17.14
N TYR A 52 17.24 -3.45 16.62
CA TYR A 52 16.18 -2.54 17.05
C TYR A 52 14.88 -2.70 16.26
N GLY A 53 14.86 -3.46 15.17
CA GLY A 53 13.65 -3.78 14.43
C GLY A 53 13.15 -2.70 13.45
N PHE A 54 13.96 -1.69 13.14
CA PHE A 54 13.56 -0.64 12.18
C PHE A 54 13.34 -1.16 10.76
N SER A 55 13.98 -2.27 10.38
CA SER A 55 13.78 -2.94 9.09
C SER A 55 12.34 -3.39 8.86
N LEU A 56 11.58 -3.65 9.93
CA LEU A 56 10.18 -4.09 9.84
C LEU A 56 9.28 -3.05 9.18
N TYR A 57 9.62 -1.76 9.29
CA TYR A 57 8.87 -0.70 8.62
C TYR A 57 8.96 -0.78 7.11
N GLY A 58 10.07 -1.26 6.55
CA GLY A 58 10.21 -1.54 5.13
C GLY A 58 9.23 -2.63 4.67
N PHE A 59 9.22 -3.78 5.34
CA PHE A 59 8.24 -4.84 5.03
C PHE A 59 6.79 -4.38 5.11
N MET A 60 6.47 -3.56 6.11
CA MET A 60 5.13 -3.00 6.30
C MET A 60 4.71 -2.10 5.14
N LEU A 61 5.65 -1.40 4.50
CA LEU A 61 5.35 -0.47 3.40
C LEU A 61 5.10 -1.16 2.06
N ILE A 62 5.62 -2.37 1.83
CA ILE A 62 5.50 -3.06 0.55
C ILE A 62 4.03 -3.16 0.07
N PRO A 63 3.07 -3.72 0.83
CA PRO A 63 1.69 -3.81 0.38
C PRO A 63 1.04 -2.43 0.18
N VAL A 64 1.44 -1.42 0.96
CA VAL A 64 0.92 -0.05 0.84
C VAL A 64 1.37 0.58 -0.47
N ILE A 65 2.65 0.42 -0.84
CA ILE A 65 3.20 0.92 -2.11
C ILE A 65 2.48 0.28 -3.29
N TYR A 66 2.27 -1.05 -3.26
CA TYR A 66 1.54 -1.74 -4.33
C TYR A 66 0.12 -1.24 -4.48
N TYR A 67 -0.61 -1.10 -3.39
CA TYR A 67 -1.99 -0.63 -3.41
C TYR A 67 -2.09 0.79 -3.99
N ILE A 68 -1.28 1.72 -3.51
CA ILE A 68 -1.30 3.11 -3.96
C ILE A 68 -0.87 3.23 -5.42
N ALA A 69 0.19 2.52 -5.82
CA ALA A 69 0.68 2.56 -7.18
C ALA A 69 -0.33 1.95 -8.16
N CYS A 70 -1.03 0.87 -7.80
CA CYS A 70 -2.05 0.26 -8.66
C CYS A 70 -3.30 1.14 -8.82
N ILE A 71 -3.69 1.91 -7.80
CA ILE A 71 -4.86 2.80 -7.89
C ILE A 71 -4.54 4.06 -8.69
N HIS A 72 -3.38 4.66 -8.47
CA HIS A 72 -3.07 6.00 -8.99
C HIS A 72 -2.23 5.98 -10.27
N MET A 73 -1.62 4.88 -10.63
CA MET A 73 -0.80 4.74 -11.84
C MET A 73 -1.44 3.77 -12.83
N LYS A 74 -1.09 3.90 -14.12
CA LYS A 74 -1.44 2.85 -15.09
C LYS A 74 -0.92 1.51 -14.56
N SER A 75 -1.77 0.50 -14.53
CA SER A 75 -1.53 -0.80 -13.89
C SER A 75 -0.11 -1.36 -14.09
N ARG A 76 0.41 -1.38 -15.33
CA ARG A 76 1.78 -1.88 -15.61
C ARG A 76 2.88 -1.03 -14.97
N ILE A 77 2.77 0.29 -15.03
CA ILE A 77 3.76 1.21 -14.46
C ILE A 77 3.72 1.11 -12.93
N GLY A 78 2.52 1.05 -12.35
CA GLY A 78 2.33 0.88 -10.91
C GLY A 78 3.00 -0.39 -10.39
N VAL A 79 2.76 -1.54 -11.04
CA VAL A 79 3.37 -2.83 -10.66
C VAL A 79 4.89 -2.78 -10.79
N VAL A 80 5.43 -2.27 -11.89
CA VAL A 80 6.89 -2.17 -12.08
C VAL A 80 7.54 -1.28 -11.03
N THR A 81 6.97 -0.09 -10.79
CA THR A 81 7.52 0.85 -9.79
C THR A 81 7.48 0.26 -8.38
N SER A 82 6.37 -0.38 -8.00
CA SER A 82 6.24 -1.04 -6.70
C SER A 82 7.24 -2.19 -6.54
N SER A 83 7.43 -2.99 -7.61
CA SER A 83 8.39 -4.09 -7.59
C SER A 83 9.83 -3.59 -7.45
N VAL A 84 10.20 -2.52 -8.14
CA VAL A 84 11.53 -1.90 -8.00
C VAL A 84 11.76 -1.39 -6.59
N LEU A 85 10.78 -0.69 -6.00
CA LEU A 85 10.87 -0.21 -4.63
C LEU A 85 10.92 -1.35 -3.62
N GLY A 86 10.12 -2.42 -3.82
CA GLY A 86 10.16 -3.61 -2.97
C GLY A 86 11.48 -4.36 -3.03
N ILE A 87 12.08 -4.49 -4.22
CA ILE A 87 13.42 -5.09 -4.38
C ILE A 87 14.48 -4.22 -3.68
N PHE A 88 14.40 -2.89 -3.84
CA PHE A 88 15.32 -1.97 -3.17
C PHE A 88 15.20 -2.10 -1.64
N ASP A 89 14.00 -2.15 -1.10
CA ASP A 89 13.76 -2.35 0.32
C ASP A 89 14.33 -3.69 0.82
N LEU A 90 14.11 -4.78 0.06
CA LEU A 90 14.70 -6.09 0.36
C LEU A 90 16.23 -6.04 0.40
N LEU A 91 16.86 -5.34 -0.55
CA LEU A 91 18.33 -5.19 -0.57
C LEU A 91 18.81 -4.41 0.67
N VAL A 92 18.10 -3.36 1.08
CA VAL A 92 18.40 -2.61 2.30
C VAL A 92 18.31 -3.52 3.54
N ILE A 93 17.27 -4.34 3.61
CA ILE A 93 17.07 -5.29 4.71
C ILE A 93 18.19 -6.32 4.76
N VAL A 94 18.53 -6.94 3.62
CA VAL A 94 19.60 -7.95 3.53
C VAL A 94 20.95 -7.34 3.86
N HIS A 95 21.24 -6.13 3.36
CA HIS A 95 22.48 -5.42 3.70
C HIS A 95 22.55 -5.12 5.20
N SER A 96 21.49 -4.64 5.81
CA SER A 96 21.41 -4.38 7.25
C SER A 96 21.60 -5.67 8.06
N ALA A 97 21.03 -6.77 7.64
CA ALA A 97 21.17 -8.07 8.30
C ALA A 97 22.61 -8.62 8.17
N SER A 98 23.25 -8.47 7.01
CA SER A 98 24.64 -8.94 6.79
C SER A 98 25.66 -8.09 7.57
N SER A 99 25.36 -6.82 7.78
CA SER A 99 26.19 -5.90 8.59
C SER A 99 25.98 -6.07 10.11
N ALA A 100 25.01 -6.88 10.52
CA ALA A 100 24.63 -7.11 11.91
C ALA A 100 25.67 -7.90 12.75
N GLY A 101 26.77 -8.35 12.14
CA GLY A 101 27.90 -8.96 12.87
C GLY A 101 28.56 -8.00 13.89
N GLU A 102 28.45 -6.71 13.67
CA GLU A 102 28.75 -5.64 14.64
C GLU A 102 27.42 -5.00 15.08
N ILE A 103 26.82 -5.55 16.13
CA ILE A 103 25.66 -4.91 16.76
C ILE A 103 26.18 -3.59 17.34
N ASN A 104 25.95 -2.48 16.65
CA ASN A 104 26.20 -1.14 17.14
C ASN A 104 25.22 -0.85 18.28
N LYS A 105 25.52 -1.34 19.47
CA LYS A 105 24.78 -0.97 20.67
C LYS A 105 25.04 0.49 20.96
N LEU A 106 23.96 1.23 21.16
CA LEU A 106 24.11 2.56 21.74
C LEU A 106 24.88 2.45 23.03
N PRO A 107 25.91 3.29 23.24
CA PRO A 107 26.71 3.25 24.47
C PRO A 107 25.80 3.34 25.70
N GLY A 108 25.94 2.36 26.61
CA GLY A 108 25.16 2.31 27.84
C GLY A 108 23.81 1.60 27.76
N MET A 109 23.38 1.09 26.58
CA MET A 109 22.12 0.38 26.43
C MET A 109 22.30 -1.12 26.74
N SER A 110 21.39 -1.67 27.54
CA SER A 110 21.35 -3.09 27.86
C SER A 110 20.64 -3.90 26.77
N ASN A 111 20.87 -5.23 26.72
CA ASN A 111 20.15 -6.13 25.81
C ASN A 111 18.64 -6.12 26.05
N HIS A 112 18.21 -5.89 27.30
CA HIS A 112 16.79 -5.82 27.64
C HIS A 112 16.13 -4.58 27.04
N GLU A 113 16.77 -3.43 27.10
CA GLU A 113 16.24 -2.19 26.50
C GLU A 113 16.16 -2.29 24.99
N MET A 114 17.15 -2.91 24.34
CA MET A 114 17.10 -3.20 22.88
C MET A 114 15.91 -4.10 22.52
N LEU A 115 15.67 -5.17 23.31
CA LEU A 115 14.54 -6.07 23.11
C LEU A 115 13.20 -5.36 23.30
N VAL A 116 13.09 -4.46 24.25
CA VAL A 116 11.88 -3.66 24.50
C VAL A 116 11.59 -2.77 23.28
N ILE A 117 12.60 -2.07 22.75
CA ILE A 117 12.43 -1.24 21.54
C ILE A 117 12.03 -2.11 20.34
N PHE A 118 12.66 -3.26 20.15
CA PHE A 118 12.29 -4.21 19.10
C PHE A 118 10.84 -4.64 19.23
N ALA A 119 10.39 -5.03 20.43
CA ALA A 119 9.02 -5.45 20.69
C ALA A 119 8.00 -4.34 20.42
N ILE A 120 8.31 -3.10 20.78
CA ILE A 120 7.48 -1.93 20.47
C ILE A 120 7.36 -1.75 18.95
N ASN A 121 8.47 -1.82 18.21
CA ASN A 121 8.46 -1.68 16.75
C ASN A 121 7.65 -2.82 16.08
N VAL A 122 7.79 -4.07 16.55
CA VAL A 122 6.97 -5.21 16.10
C VAL A 122 5.49 -4.93 16.33
N ALA A 123 5.11 -4.47 17.52
CA ALA A 123 3.73 -4.16 17.85
C ALA A 123 3.15 -3.06 16.96
N ILE A 124 3.88 -1.97 16.76
CA ILE A 124 3.47 -0.86 15.87
C ILE A 124 3.28 -1.37 14.44
N CYS A 125 4.24 -2.11 13.90
CA CYS A 125 4.15 -2.65 12.54
C CYS A 125 2.96 -3.61 12.39
N THR A 126 2.72 -4.47 13.39
CA THR A 126 1.60 -5.43 13.38
C THR A 126 0.26 -4.70 13.39
N ILE A 127 0.08 -3.72 14.29
CA ILE A 127 -1.16 -2.92 14.37
C ILE A 127 -1.41 -2.20 13.04
N PHE A 128 -0.37 -1.61 12.44
CA PHE A 128 -0.48 -0.92 11.16
C PHE A 128 -0.87 -1.88 10.03
N LEU A 129 -0.24 -3.06 9.94
CA LEU A 129 -0.59 -4.07 8.93
C LEU A 129 -2.03 -4.57 9.09
N MET A 130 -2.50 -4.76 10.32
CA MET A 130 -3.89 -5.14 10.58
C MET A 130 -4.86 -4.05 10.15
N ALA A 131 -4.60 -2.80 10.52
CA ALA A 131 -5.42 -1.65 10.14
C ALA A 131 -5.46 -1.46 8.62
N TYR A 132 -4.30 -1.57 7.97
CA TYR A 132 -4.18 -1.48 6.53
C TYR A 132 -4.93 -2.62 5.82
N SER A 133 -4.79 -3.86 6.31
CA SER A 133 -5.50 -5.02 5.74
C SER A 133 -7.01 -4.89 5.87
N ALA A 134 -7.50 -4.39 7.00
CA ALA A 134 -8.93 -4.12 7.20
C ALA A 134 -9.43 -3.04 6.23
N TYR A 135 -8.69 -1.94 6.09
CA TYR A 135 -9.00 -0.89 5.11
C TYR A 135 -9.03 -1.43 3.67
N PHE A 136 -8.05 -2.25 3.30
CA PHE A 136 -7.97 -2.86 1.97
C PHE A 136 -9.17 -3.75 1.66
N VAL A 137 -9.61 -4.58 2.62
CA VAL A 137 -10.81 -5.41 2.46
C VAL A 137 -12.06 -4.56 2.25
N VAL A 138 -12.23 -3.48 3.02
CA VAL A 138 -13.37 -2.56 2.87
C VAL A 138 -13.33 -1.88 1.50
N ALA A 139 -12.16 -1.41 1.06
CA ALA A 139 -11.99 -0.74 -0.22
C ALA A 139 -12.31 -1.67 -1.41
N ILE A 140 -11.84 -2.94 -1.37
CA ILE A 140 -12.16 -3.94 -2.40
C ILE A 140 -13.65 -4.22 -2.42
N ARG A 141 -14.28 -4.49 -1.27
CA ARG A 141 -15.73 -4.76 -1.22
C ARG A 141 -16.54 -3.61 -1.81
N SER A 142 -16.19 -2.38 -1.46
CA SER A 142 -16.87 -1.20 -2.02
C SER A 142 -16.72 -1.14 -3.55
N ALA A 143 -15.52 -1.40 -4.07
CA ALA A 143 -15.29 -1.42 -5.52
C ALA A 143 -16.06 -2.57 -6.21
N THR A 144 -16.11 -3.75 -5.60
CA THR A 144 -16.86 -4.90 -6.14
C THR A 144 -18.35 -4.62 -6.18
N ASN A 145 -18.93 -4.05 -5.11
CA ASN A 145 -20.34 -3.71 -5.07
C ASN A 145 -20.73 -2.71 -6.18
N VAL A 146 -19.88 -1.70 -6.43
CA VAL A 146 -20.11 -0.74 -7.52
C VAL A 146 -20.02 -1.43 -8.89
N LEU A 147 -19.12 -2.40 -9.06
CA LEU A 147 -19.02 -3.16 -10.31
C LEU A 147 -20.24 -4.07 -10.51
N GLU A 148 -20.73 -4.73 -9.48
CA GLU A 148 -21.96 -5.54 -9.52
C GLU A 148 -23.15 -4.68 -9.90
N GLU A 149 -23.36 -3.54 -9.22
CA GLU A 149 -24.45 -2.61 -9.56
C GLU A 149 -24.38 -2.16 -11.02
N ARG A 150 -23.19 -1.83 -11.52
CA ARG A 150 -23.01 -1.47 -12.94
C ARG A 150 -23.25 -2.62 -13.90
N ASN A 151 -22.87 -3.82 -13.50
CA ASN A 151 -23.12 -5.01 -14.31
C ASN A 151 -24.62 -5.31 -14.41
N ASP A 152 -25.36 -5.20 -13.31
CA ASP A 152 -26.82 -5.38 -13.28
C ASP A 152 -27.52 -4.31 -14.12
N GLU A 153 -27.04 -3.05 -14.05
CA GLU A 153 -27.56 -1.95 -14.89
C GLU A 153 -27.32 -2.23 -16.38
N LEU A 154 -26.13 -2.74 -16.74
CA LEU A 154 -25.82 -3.12 -18.12
C LEU A 154 -26.66 -4.31 -18.59
N ASP A 155 -26.82 -5.33 -17.75
CA ASP A 155 -27.64 -6.48 -18.05
C ASP A 155 -29.11 -6.08 -18.30
N PHE A 156 -29.62 -5.18 -17.45
CA PHE A 156 -30.94 -4.61 -17.67
C PHE A 156 -31.07 -3.88 -19.01
N MET A 157 -30.07 -3.02 -19.37
CA MET A 157 -30.08 -2.30 -20.64
C MET A 157 -29.97 -3.24 -21.88
N VAL A 158 -29.32 -4.38 -21.75
CA VAL A 158 -29.21 -5.39 -22.81
C VAL A 158 -30.55 -6.08 -23.02
N HIS A 159 -31.31 -6.35 -21.96
CA HIS A 159 -32.53 -7.14 -22.04
C HIS A 159 -33.83 -6.34 -22.14
N TYR A 160 -33.80 -5.07 -21.69
CA TYR A 160 -34.99 -4.22 -21.64
C TYR A 160 -34.80 -2.90 -22.39
N ASP A 161 -35.85 -2.39 -23.00
CA ASP A 161 -35.89 -1.09 -23.62
C ASP A 161 -36.07 0.00 -22.53
N ALA A 162 -35.17 0.97 -22.50
CA ALA A 162 -35.11 1.99 -21.45
C ALA A 162 -36.32 2.95 -21.44
N LEU A 163 -37.08 3.06 -22.56
CA LEU A 163 -38.22 3.96 -22.63
C LEU A 163 -39.52 3.27 -22.23
N THR A 164 -39.68 2.01 -22.65
CA THR A 164 -40.93 1.25 -22.47
C THR A 164 -40.88 0.28 -21.30
N ASN A 165 -39.68 0.01 -20.77
CA ASN A 165 -39.41 -1.00 -19.73
C ASN A 165 -39.88 -2.43 -20.17
N MET A 166 -40.05 -2.64 -21.48
CA MET A 166 -40.35 -3.93 -22.06
C MET A 166 -39.08 -4.65 -22.50
N ARG A 167 -39.13 -5.97 -22.66
CA ARG A 167 -38.03 -6.73 -23.25
C ARG A 167 -37.72 -6.19 -24.64
N ASN A 168 -36.45 -5.94 -24.91
CA ASN A 168 -36.02 -5.47 -26.23
C ASN A 168 -36.17 -6.59 -27.26
N ARG A 169 -36.15 -6.22 -28.55
CA ARG A 169 -36.33 -7.15 -29.65
C ARG A 169 -35.32 -8.28 -29.66
N GLN A 170 -34.06 -7.98 -29.33
CA GLN A 170 -32.98 -8.97 -29.32
C GLN A 170 -33.26 -10.08 -28.29
N ASN A 171 -33.65 -9.71 -27.08
CA ASN A 171 -33.98 -10.66 -26.02
C ASN A 171 -35.26 -11.49 -26.37
N MET A 172 -36.17 -10.88 -27.07
CA MET A 172 -37.36 -11.62 -27.57
C MET A 172 -36.96 -12.66 -28.63
N ASP A 173 -36.08 -12.30 -29.56
CA ASP A 173 -35.58 -13.21 -30.59
C ASP A 173 -34.83 -14.41 -29.98
N GLU A 174 -33.95 -14.16 -28.97
CA GLU A 174 -33.24 -15.22 -28.22
C GLU A 174 -34.22 -16.21 -27.53
N ILE A 175 -35.25 -15.68 -26.89
CA ILE A 175 -36.27 -16.50 -26.24
C ILE A 175 -37.03 -17.33 -27.26
N PHE A 176 -37.39 -16.79 -28.43
CA PHE A 176 -38.08 -17.54 -29.48
C PHE A 176 -37.21 -18.65 -30.05
N GLU A 177 -35.90 -18.40 -30.26
CA GLU A 177 -34.97 -19.44 -30.70
C GLU A 177 -34.86 -20.59 -29.67
N GLU A 178 -34.86 -20.26 -28.37
CA GLU A 178 -34.84 -21.28 -27.32
C GLU A 178 -36.09 -22.14 -27.30
N TYR A 179 -37.26 -21.54 -27.57
CA TYR A 179 -38.54 -22.29 -27.66
C TYR A 179 -38.69 -23.10 -28.95
N GLU A 180 -38.08 -22.72 -30.08
CA GLU A 180 -38.09 -23.49 -31.30
C GLU A 180 -37.20 -24.75 -31.27
N CYS A 181 -36.25 -24.82 -30.31
CA CYS A 181 -35.36 -25.97 -30.10
C CYS A 181 -36.01 -27.10 -29.26
N TYR A 182 -37.21 -26.91 -28.75
CA TYR A 182 -37.99 -27.90 -28.02
C TYR A 182 -39.17 -28.44 -28.88
#